data_b9883f9b4c840e7ba617c3b87341a55e
#
_entry.id   b9883f9b4c840e7ba617c3b87341a55e
#
_cell.length_a   1.000
_cell.length_b   1.000
_cell.length_c   1.000
_cell.angle_alpha   90.00
_cell.angle_beta   90.00
_cell.angle_gamma   90.00
#
_symmetry.space_group_name_H-M   'P 1'
#
loop_
_entity.id
_entity.type
_entity.pdbx_description
1 polymer ?
#
loop_
_entity_poly.entity_id
_entity_poly.type
_entity_poly.pdbx_seq_one_letter_code
_entity_poly.pdbx_strand_id
1 'polypeptide(L)'
;GEIKISTLHNFCPLPMGVNHSAPNLFQFSAEDPRERENARRHTLKTFEFAVRVKASLVVLHLGSIDMKDYTDKLIDMVGRGEKETSKYEKLCEEVIQKREAKKEKFVERTQEMLHRLLPEAEKHGFKLGIENREALEEIPLESDFRFFFREFSSPNIGYWHDTGHAQI
;
A
#
# COMPACT_ATOMS: atom_id res chain seq x y z
N GLY A 1 11.22 28.91 14.68
CA GLY A 1 10.90 28.70 13.27
C GLY A 1 9.56 28.01 13.14
N GLU A 2 8.83 28.27 12.10
CA GLU A 2 7.53 27.64 11.81
C GLU A 2 7.76 26.22 11.27
N ILE A 3 7.08 25.22 11.85
CA ILE A 3 7.14 23.84 11.36
C ILE A 3 6.18 23.74 10.17
N LYS A 4 6.69 23.27 9.02
CA LYS A 4 5.89 22.99 7.82
C LYS A 4 5.68 21.48 7.69
N ILE A 5 4.45 21.06 7.50
CA ILE A 5 4.10 19.67 7.22
C ILE A 5 4.20 19.45 5.71
N SER A 6 5.13 18.62 5.26
CA SER A 6 5.33 18.36 3.83
C SER A 6 4.52 17.17 3.35
N THR A 7 4.37 16.15 4.21
CA THR A 7 3.84 14.83 3.85
C THR A 7 2.94 14.31 4.96
N LEU A 8 1.87 13.64 4.59
CA LEU A 8 1.04 12.86 5.50
C LEU A 8 1.04 11.40 5.08
N HIS A 9 0.97 10.53 6.04
CA HIS A 9 0.70 9.12 5.78
C HIS A 9 -0.80 8.83 6.00
N ASN A 10 -1.40 8.05 5.13
CA ASN A 10 -2.78 7.59 5.31
C ASN A 10 -2.80 6.52 6.46
N PHE A 11 -3.66 6.57 7.44
CA PHE A 11 -4.77 7.48 7.66
C PHE A 11 -4.38 8.59 8.66
N CYS A 12 -4.60 9.83 8.31
CA CYS A 12 -4.31 10.98 9.18
C CYS A 12 -5.40 12.08 8.99
N PRO A 13 -6.18 12.45 10.02
CA PRO A 13 -6.11 11.96 11.40
C PRO A 13 -6.53 10.50 11.53
N LEU A 14 -6.07 9.87 12.60
CA LEU A 14 -6.41 8.47 12.88
C LEU A 14 -7.92 8.29 13.00
N PRO A 15 -8.48 7.16 12.54
CA PRO A 15 -9.88 6.82 12.78
C PRO A 15 -10.22 6.76 14.26
N MET A 16 -11.48 7.03 14.60
CA MET A 16 -11.95 6.99 15.99
C MET A 16 -11.70 5.61 16.62
N GLY A 17 -11.14 5.60 17.82
CA GLY A 17 -10.80 4.38 18.56
C GLY A 17 -9.42 3.80 18.25
N VAL A 18 -8.71 4.37 17.27
CA VAL A 18 -7.33 4.01 16.94
C VAL A 18 -6.37 5.00 17.59
N ASN A 19 -5.45 4.50 18.40
CA ASN A 19 -4.51 5.30 19.20
C ASN A 19 -3.03 5.12 18.80
N HIS A 20 -2.78 4.39 17.72
CA HIS A 20 -1.45 4.15 17.16
C HIS A 20 -1.50 4.22 15.64
N SER A 21 -0.34 4.34 15.00
CA SER A 21 -0.25 4.30 13.53
C SER A 21 -0.83 2.97 13.01
N ALA A 22 -1.77 3.06 12.10
CA ALA A 22 -2.49 1.91 11.55
C ALA A 22 -2.75 2.09 10.04
N PRO A 23 -1.68 2.16 9.21
CA PRO A 23 -1.83 2.40 7.77
C PRO A 23 -2.54 1.28 7.02
N ASN A 24 -2.58 0.08 7.59
CA ASN A 24 -3.25 -1.11 7.04
C ASN A 24 -4.64 -1.36 7.64
N LEU A 25 -5.20 -0.42 8.42
CA LEU A 25 -6.47 -0.60 9.11
C LEU A 25 -7.64 -0.87 8.15
N PHE A 26 -7.65 -0.19 7.01
CA PHE A 26 -8.60 -0.42 5.92
C PHE A 26 -7.84 -0.56 4.62
N GLN A 27 -8.18 -1.56 3.83
CA GLN A 27 -7.44 -1.90 2.61
C GLN A 27 -8.24 -1.54 1.36
N PHE A 28 -7.59 -0.91 0.38
CA PHE A 28 -8.18 -0.64 -0.93
C PHE A 28 -8.46 -1.93 -1.70
N SER A 29 -7.66 -2.96 -1.45
CA SER A 29 -7.78 -4.29 -2.08
C SER A 29 -8.83 -5.19 -1.44
N ALA A 30 -9.41 -4.83 -0.28
CA ALA A 30 -10.30 -5.69 0.50
C ALA A 30 -11.42 -6.32 -0.33
N GLU A 31 -11.81 -7.55 0.00
CA GLU A 31 -12.94 -8.23 -0.67
C GLU A 31 -14.28 -7.62 -0.29
N ASP A 32 -14.44 -7.22 0.98
CA ASP A 32 -15.67 -6.57 1.45
C ASP A 32 -15.78 -5.14 0.89
N PRO A 33 -16.84 -4.83 0.12
CA PRO A 33 -17.07 -3.48 -0.39
C PRO A 33 -17.25 -2.43 0.72
N ARG A 34 -17.72 -2.85 1.91
CA ARG A 34 -17.89 -1.94 3.07
C ARG A 34 -16.53 -1.53 3.62
N GLU A 35 -15.57 -2.43 3.65
CA GLU A 35 -14.20 -2.12 4.05
C GLU A 35 -13.56 -1.16 3.04
N ARG A 36 -13.68 -1.43 1.74
CA ARG A 36 -13.20 -0.51 0.70
C ARG A 36 -13.81 0.89 0.82
N GLU A 37 -15.11 0.97 1.10
CA GLU A 37 -15.77 2.27 1.30
C GLU A 37 -15.29 2.97 2.57
N ASN A 38 -14.99 2.24 3.65
CA ASN A 38 -14.37 2.79 4.84
C ASN A 38 -12.95 3.30 4.54
N ALA A 39 -12.15 2.53 3.79
CA ALA A 39 -10.84 2.96 3.31
C ALA A 39 -10.94 4.29 2.56
N ARG A 40 -11.86 4.40 1.59
CA ARG A 40 -12.10 5.62 0.84
C ARG A 40 -12.48 6.81 1.73
N ARG A 41 -13.46 6.62 2.61
CA ARG A 41 -13.95 7.69 3.51
C ARG A 41 -12.84 8.22 4.42
N HIS A 42 -12.02 7.35 4.97
CA HIS A 42 -10.91 7.76 5.83
C HIS A 42 -9.76 8.38 5.04
N THR A 43 -9.51 7.92 3.82
CA THR A 43 -8.56 8.57 2.92
C THR A 43 -9.00 9.99 2.54
N LEU A 44 -10.28 10.21 2.25
CA LEU A 44 -10.79 11.56 1.98
C LEU A 44 -10.65 12.49 3.20
N LYS A 45 -10.80 11.99 4.43
CA LYS A 45 -10.50 12.79 5.63
C LYS A 45 -8.99 13.14 5.72
N THR A 46 -8.11 12.22 5.32
CA THR A 46 -6.68 12.52 5.21
C THR A 46 -6.43 13.63 4.17
N PHE A 47 -7.14 13.60 3.04
CA PHE A 47 -7.05 14.64 2.00
C PHE A 47 -7.52 16.00 2.51
N GLU A 48 -8.67 16.06 3.19
CA GLU A 48 -9.15 17.29 3.84
C GLU A 48 -8.12 17.84 4.85
N PHE A 49 -7.49 16.95 5.61
CA PHE A 49 -6.44 17.36 6.53
C PHE A 49 -5.18 17.83 5.81
N ALA A 50 -4.76 17.15 4.74
CA ALA A 50 -3.63 17.55 3.89
C ALA A 50 -3.81 18.98 3.35
N VAL A 51 -4.99 19.28 2.83
CA VAL A 51 -5.34 20.65 2.37
C VAL A 51 -5.21 21.66 3.51
N ARG A 52 -5.76 21.35 4.68
CA ARG A 52 -5.75 22.26 5.84
C ARG A 52 -4.33 22.56 6.34
N VAL A 53 -3.43 21.58 6.35
CA VAL A 53 -2.04 21.74 6.79
C VAL A 53 -1.08 22.08 5.65
N LYS A 54 -1.59 22.19 4.43
CA LYS A 54 -0.83 22.47 3.20
C LYS A 54 0.26 21.41 2.92
N ALA A 55 -0.02 20.16 3.23
CA ALA A 55 0.84 19.06 2.85
C ALA A 55 0.82 18.87 1.32
N SER A 56 1.97 18.60 0.74
CA SER A 56 2.12 18.45 -0.72
C SER A 56 2.01 17.01 -1.20
N LEU A 57 1.98 16.04 -0.27
CA LEU A 57 1.96 14.62 -0.58
C LEU A 57 1.22 13.82 0.50
N VAL A 58 0.47 12.81 0.06
CA VAL A 58 -0.14 11.79 0.93
C VAL A 58 0.37 10.42 0.51
N VAL A 59 0.99 9.69 1.44
CA VAL A 59 1.48 8.31 1.25
C VAL A 59 0.36 7.32 1.48
N LEU A 60 0.25 6.34 0.60
CA LEU A 60 -0.80 5.33 0.59
C LEU A 60 -0.24 3.92 0.66
N HIS A 61 -0.76 3.11 1.60
CA HIS A 61 -0.75 1.67 1.49
C HIS A 61 -1.98 1.22 0.69
N LEU A 62 -1.81 0.30 -0.23
CA LEU A 62 -2.93 -0.13 -1.09
C LEU A 62 -3.67 -1.36 -0.53
N GLY A 63 -2.99 -2.16 0.29
CA GLY A 63 -3.57 -3.34 0.91
C GLY A 63 -2.80 -4.61 0.62
N SER A 64 -3.50 -5.74 0.66
CA SER A 64 -2.90 -7.07 0.52
C SER A 64 -3.75 -8.01 -0.35
N ILE A 65 -3.15 -9.13 -0.70
CA ILE A 65 -3.78 -10.27 -1.37
C ILE A 65 -4.23 -11.25 -0.27
N ASP A 66 -5.44 -11.78 -0.37
CA ASP A 66 -5.91 -12.83 0.54
C ASP A 66 -5.18 -14.14 0.28
N MET A 67 -4.07 -14.31 0.98
CA MET A 67 -3.24 -15.51 0.96
C MET A 67 -2.65 -15.76 2.35
N LYS A 68 -2.10 -16.97 2.55
CA LYS A 68 -1.43 -17.30 3.82
C LYS A 68 -0.21 -16.39 4.01
N ASP A 69 0.11 -16.13 5.25
CA ASP A 69 1.36 -15.50 5.64
C ASP A 69 2.55 -16.43 5.33
N TYR A 70 3.24 -16.10 4.26
CA TYR A 70 4.45 -16.77 3.81
C TYR A 70 5.69 -15.95 4.15
N THR A 71 5.56 -14.64 4.25
CA THR A 71 6.67 -13.73 4.54
C THR A 71 7.30 -14.08 5.87
N ASP A 72 6.54 -14.15 6.95
CA ASP A 72 7.03 -14.52 8.28
C ASP A 72 7.68 -15.91 8.27
N LYS A 73 7.10 -16.85 7.54
CA LYS A 73 7.66 -18.19 7.42
C LYS A 73 9.01 -18.21 6.71
N LEU A 74 9.17 -17.41 5.65
CA LEU A 74 10.45 -17.28 4.93
C LEU A 74 11.50 -16.59 5.80
N ILE A 75 11.11 -15.53 6.53
CA ILE A 75 11.98 -14.84 7.49
C ILE A 75 12.47 -15.82 8.57
N ASP A 76 11.57 -16.61 9.14
CA ASP A 76 11.91 -17.65 10.11
C ASP A 76 12.91 -18.68 9.57
N MET A 77 12.74 -19.11 8.31
CA MET A 77 13.67 -20.03 7.66
C MET A 77 15.05 -19.40 7.47
N VAL A 78 15.11 -18.13 7.07
CA VAL A 78 16.37 -17.38 6.99
C VAL A 78 17.03 -17.26 8.36
N GLY A 79 16.26 -16.94 9.41
CA GLY A 79 16.75 -16.86 10.79
C GLY A 79 17.34 -18.20 11.31
N ARG A 80 16.86 -19.33 10.79
CA ARG A 80 17.41 -20.66 11.09
C ARG A 80 18.56 -21.08 10.17
N GLY A 81 19.01 -20.23 9.24
CA GLY A 81 20.07 -20.53 8.30
C GLY A 81 19.64 -21.46 7.14
N GLU A 82 18.34 -21.57 6.86
CA GLU A 82 17.78 -22.43 5.84
C GLU A 82 17.72 -21.77 4.43
N LYS A 83 18.21 -20.55 4.26
CA LYS A 83 18.10 -19.75 3.02
C LYS A 83 18.60 -20.45 1.75
N GLU A 84 19.64 -21.29 1.87
CA GLU A 84 20.25 -22.00 0.74
C GLU A 84 19.75 -23.44 0.61
N THR A 85 18.63 -23.78 1.21
CA THR A 85 18.05 -25.12 1.14
C THR A 85 17.04 -25.26 0.01
N SER A 86 16.97 -26.44 -0.61
CA SER A 86 15.92 -26.76 -1.61
C SER A 86 14.51 -26.58 -1.08
N LYS A 87 14.31 -26.66 0.25
CA LYS A 87 13.02 -26.42 0.89
C LYS A 87 12.65 -24.93 0.85
N TYR A 88 13.61 -24.05 1.09
CA TYR A 88 13.41 -22.60 1.00
C TYR A 88 13.12 -22.19 -0.45
N GLU A 89 13.93 -22.64 -1.41
CA GLU A 89 13.74 -22.36 -2.84
C GLU A 89 12.35 -22.78 -3.33
N LYS A 90 11.93 -24.02 -3.03
CA LYS A 90 10.59 -24.50 -3.38
C LYS A 90 9.48 -23.68 -2.76
N LEU A 91 9.66 -23.21 -1.52
CA LEU A 91 8.68 -22.36 -0.87
C LEU A 91 8.60 -20.99 -1.56
N CYS A 92 9.72 -20.38 -1.94
CA CYS A 92 9.75 -19.13 -2.69
C CYS A 92 8.99 -19.26 -4.03
N GLU A 93 9.27 -20.33 -4.80
CA GLU A 93 8.57 -20.61 -6.05
C GLU A 93 7.06 -20.77 -5.84
N GLU A 94 6.67 -21.56 -4.82
CA GLU A 94 5.26 -21.76 -4.46
C GLU A 94 4.55 -20.46 -4.14
N VAL A 95 5.19 -19.60 -3.35
CA VAL A 95 4.60 -18.30 -2.93
C VAL A 95 4.42 -17.38 -4.13
N ILE A 96 5.43 -17.27 -4.99
CA ILE A 96 5.36 -16.46 -6.20
C ILE A 96 4.21 -16.94 -7.10
N GLN A 97 4.12 -18.25 -7.36
CA GLN A 97 3.05 -18.82 -8.18
C GLN A 97 1.66 -18.53 -7.59
N LYS A 98 1.49 -18.72 -6.28
CA LYS A 98 0.21 -18.46 -5.61
C LYS A 98 -0.16 -16.98 -5.64
N ARG A 99 0.82 -16.11 -5.45
CA ARG A 99 0.62 -14.66 -5.53
C ARG A 99 0.17 -14.26 -6.94
N GLU A 100 0.92 -14.65 -7.96
CA GLU A 100 0.59 -14.35 -9.35
C GLU A 100 -0.81 -14.87 -9.77
N ALA A 101 -1.19 -16.05 -9.31
CA ALA A 101 -2.51 -16.62 -9.59
C ALA A 101 -3.69 -15.86 -8.94
N LYS A 102 -3.42 -15.11 -7.87
CA LYS A 102 -4.48 -14.45 -7.09
C LYS A 102 -4.52 -12.93 -7.26
N LYS A 103 -3.41 -12.28 -7.56
CA LYS A 103 -3.22 -10.83 -7.38
C LYS A 103 -4.12 -9.97 -8.26
N GLU A 104 -4.50 -10.45 -9.45
CA GLU A 104 -5.19 -9.64 -10.47
C GLU A 104 -6.42 -8.91 -9.90
N LYS A 105 -7.33 -9.63 -9.28
CA LYS A 105 -8.55 -9.05 -8.68
C LYS A 105 -8.27 -8.02 -7.57
N PHE A 106 -7.15 -8.16 -6.85
CA PHE A 106 -6.78 -7.22 -5.79
C PHE A 106 -6.13 -5.97 -6.38
N VAL A 107 -5.34 -6.11 -7.43
CA VAL A 107 -4.79 -4.98 -8.21
C VAL A 107 -5.93 -4.18 -8.84
N GLU A 108 -6.89 -4.83 -9.49
CA GLU A 108 -8.06 -4.17 -10.08
C GLU A 108 -8.84 -3.35 -9.04
N ARG A 109 -9.11 -3.91 -7.86
CA ARG A 109 -9.81 -3.19 -6.78
C ARG A 109 -9.03 -1.96 -6.30
N THR A 110 -7.71 -2.07 -6.21
CA THR A 110 -6.86 -0.91 -5.84
C THR A 110 -6.85 0.14 -6.94
N GLN A 111 -6.85 -0.25 -8.22
CA GLN A 111 -6.97 0.67 -9.35
C GLN A 111 -8.31 1.39 -9.35
N GLU A 112 -9.42 0.67 -9.15
CA GLU A 112 -10.77 1.27 -9.01
C GLU A 112 -10.80 2.31 -7.88
N MET A 113 -10.16 2.01 -6.75
CA MET A 113 -10.09 2.95 -5.63
C MET A 113 -9.25 4.19 -5.99
N LEU A 114 -8.11 4.00 -6.64
CA LEU A 114 -7.26 5.11 -7.08
C LEU A 114 -7.95 5.99 -8.12
N HIS A 115 -8.73 5.43 -9.04
CA HIS A 115 -9.57 6.20 -9.98
C HIS A 115 -10.59 7.10 -9.26
N ARG A 116 -11.07 6.69 -8.09
CA ARG A 116 -12.00 7.49 -7.27
C ARG A 116 -11.30 8.53 -6.40
N LEU A 117 -10.02 8.34 -6.08
CA LEU A 117 -9.26 9.20 -5.16
C LEU A 117 -8.38 10.21 -5.89
N LEU A 118 -7.78 9.84 -7.02
CA LEU A 118 -6.85 10.68 -7.76
C LEU A 118 -7.45 12.03 -8.19
N PRO A 119 -8.70 12.10 -8.71
CA PRO A 119 -9.31 13.38 -9.07
C PRO A 119 -9.41 14.37 -7.89
N GLU A 120 -9.61 13.88 -6.66
CA GLU A 120 -9.64 14.73 -5.49
C GLU A 120 -8.24 15.28 -5.13
N ALA A 121 -7.20 14.46 -5.29
CA ALA A 121 -5.82 14.91 -5.11
C ALA A 121 -5.43 15.97 -6.16
N GLU A 122 -5.79 15.76 -7.42
CA GLU A 122 -5.56 16.69 -8.53
C GLU A 122 -6.27 18.03 -8.29
N LYS A 123 -7.53 17.98 -7.92
CA LYS A 123 -8.35 19.18 -7.60
C LYS A 123 -7.72 20.05 -6.52
N HIS A 124 -7.06 19.44 -5.55
CA HIS A 124 -6.44 20.14 -4.42
C HIS A 124 -4.93 20.36 -4.57
N GLY A 125 -4.31 19.85 -5.62
CA GLY A 125 -2.92 20.13 -6.00
C GLY A 125 -1.87 19.42 -5.15
N PHE A 126 -2.21 18.34 -4.44
CA PHE A 126 -1.22 17.48 -3.77
C PHE A 126 -1.02 16.16 -4.52
N LYS A 127 0.04 15.44 -4.18
CA LYS A 127 0.42 14.17 -4.81
C LYS A 127 0.02 12.98 -3.96
N LEU A 128 -0.20 11.84 -4.62
CA LEU A 128 -0.35 10.52 -4.00
C LEU A 128 0.94 9.74 -4.18
N GLY A 129 1.54 9.27 -3.10
CA GLY A 129 2.71 8.39 -3.12
C GLY A 129 2.28 6.95 -2.87
N ILE A 130 2.40 6.08 -3.86
CA ILE A 130 2.19 4.64 -3.66
C ILE A 130 3.48 4.07 -3.07
N GLU A 131 3.39 3.52 -1.86
CA GLU A 131 4.53 3.01 -1.12
C GLU A 131 4.85 1.57 -1.47
N ASN A 132 6.15 1.26 -1.65
CA ASN A 132 6.61 -0.14 -1.75
C ASN A 132 6.37 -0.86 -0.42
N ARG A 133 6.05 -2.16 -0.54
CA ARG A 133 5.70 -2.98 0.63
C ARG A 133 6.78 -4.01 0.92
N GLU A 134 6.77 -4.49 2.16
CA GLU A 134 7.76 -5.44 2.69
C GLU A 134 7.30 -6.90 2.64
N ALA A 135 5.99 -7.15 2.77
CA ALA A 135 5.46 -8.51 2.78
C ALA A 135 5.00 -8.96 1.40
N LEU A 136 5.24 -10.22 1.06
CA LEU A 136 4.86 -10.83 -0.22
C LEU A 136 3.34 -10.85 -0.44
N GLU A 137 2.57 -10.78 0.64
CA GLU A 137 1.12 -10.69 0.63
C GLU A 137 0.61 -9.30 0.29
N GLU A 138 1.44 -8.27 0.43
CA GLU A 138 1.04 -6.87 0.23
C GLU A 138 1.09 -6.43 -1.23
N ILE A 139 0.43 -5.30 -1.52
CA ILE A 139 0.39 -4.62 -2.82
C ILE A 139 0.80 -3.15 -2.62
N PRO A 140 1.67 -2.61 -3.48
CA PRO A 140 2.42 -3.27 -4.55
C PRO A 140 3.78 -3.81 -4.10
N LEU A 141 4.23 -4.91 -4.69
CA LEU A 141 5.66 -5.20 -4.76
C LEU A 141 6.28 -4.50 -5.97
N GLU A 142 7.61 -4.50 -6.08
CA GLU A 142 8.34 -3.82 -7.17
C GLU A 142 7.81 -4.18 -8.57
N SER A 143 7.51 -5.45 -8.81
CA SER A 143 6.98 -5.93 -10.08
C SER A 143 5.56 -5.46 -10.40
N ASP A 144 4.79 -5.01 -9.39
CA ASP A 144 3.41 -4.60 -9.56
C ASP A 144 3.28 -3.12 -9.97
N PHE A 145 4.28 -2.28 -9.68
CA PHE A 145 4.22 -0.85 -10.00
C PHE A 145 3.93 -0.58 -11.48
N ARG A 146 4.39 -1.47 -12.37
CA ARG A 146 4.08 -1.39 -13.81
C ARG A 146 2.57 -1.36 -14.10
N PHE A 147 1.73 -2.04 -13.30
CA PHE A 147 0.29 -2.04 -13.51
C PHE A 147 -0.32 -0.68 -13.15
N PHE A 148 0.16 -0.07 -12.08
CA PHE A 148 -0.32 1.23 -11.63
C PHE A 148 0.16 2.36 -12.54
N PHE A 149 1.44 2.41 -12.91
CA PHE A 149 1.97 3.49 -13.75
C PHE A 149 1.64 3.36 -15.25
N ARG A 150 1.13 2.21 -15.68
CA ARG A 150 0.50 2.09 -17.01
C ARG A 150 -0.94 2.60 -17.00
N GLU A 151 -1.64 2.41 -15.89
CA GLU A 151 -3.03 2.85 -15.71
C GLU A 151 -3.12 4.35 -15.40
N PHE A 152 -2.21 4.86 -14.57
CA PHE A 152 -2.24 6.24 -14.10
C PHE A 152 -1.04 7.01 -14.64
N SER A 153 -1.28 7.91 -15.61
CA SER A 153 -0.27 8.80 -16.20
C SER A 153 -0.25 10.21 -15.60
N SER A 154 -1.01 10.45 -14.52
CA SER A 154 -1.10 11.75 -13.85
C SER A 154 0.20 12.13 -13.15
N PRO A 155 0.63 13.41 -13.17
CA PRO A 155 1.75 13.89 -12.39
C PRO A 155 1.47 13.94 -10.88
N ASN A 156 0.21 13.71 -10.48
CA ASN A 156 -0.22 13.71 -9.08
C ASN A 156 -0.21 12.32 -8.43
N ILE A 157 0.29 11.31 -9.10
CA ILE A 157 0.51 9.97 -8.54
C ILE A 157 1.92 9.51 -8.86
N GLY A 158 2.59 8.87 -7.91
CA GLY A 158 3.97 8.43 -8.10
C GLY A 158 4.40 7.38 -7.07
N TYR A 159 5.62 6.90 -7.25
CA TYR A 159 6.26 5.96 -6.36
C TYR A 159 6.76 6.65 -5.09
N TRP A 160 6.44 6.08 -3.95
CA TRP A 160 7.05 6.43 -2.67
C TRP A 160 7.97 5.31 -2.22
N HIS A 161 9.26 5.59 -2.20
CA HIS A 161 10.27 4.60 -1.80
C HIS A 161 10.49 4.65 -0.30
N ASP A 162 10.02 3.63 0.41
CA ASP A 162 10.42 3.36 1.77
C ASP A 162 11.67 2.47 1.77
N THR A 163 12.78 3.01 2.27
CA THR A 163 14.06 2.31 2.30
C THR A 163 14.11 1.19 3.34
N GLY A 164 13.27 1.26 4.38
CA GLY A 164 13.13 0.19 5.36
C GLY A 164 12.47 -1.04 4.74
N HIS A 165 11.38 -0.83 3.99
CA HIS A 165 10.68 -1.90 3.30
C HIS A 165 11.50 -2.55 2.17
N ALA A 166 12.43 -1.82 1.59
CA ALA A 166 13.28 -2.33 0.49
C ALA A 166 14.47 -3.19 0.94
N GLN A 167 14.65 -3.41 2.24
CA GLN A 167 15.79 -4.15 2.80
C GLN A 167 15.45 -5.56 3.30
N ILE A 168 14.21 -6.01 3.12
CA ILE A 168 13.72 -7.31 3.61
C ILE A 168 13.81 -8.39 2.55
#